data_bb7a5a57b52066720955adcf519d29bb
#
_entry.id   bb7a5a57b52066720955adcf519d29bb
#
_cell.length_a   1.000
_cell.length_b   1.000
_cell.length_c   1.000
_cell.angle_alpha   90.00
_cell.angle_beta   90.00
_cell.angle_gamma   90.00
#
_symmetry.space_group_name_H-M   'P 1'
#
loop_
_entity.id
_entity.type
_entity.pdbx_description
1 polymer ?
#
loop_
_entity_poly.entity_id
_entity_poly.type
_entity_poly.pdbx_seq_one_letter_code
_entity_poly.pdbx_strand_id
1 'polypeptide(L)'
;LSNMLTPSLQVAMNELSNHDHSRFLTRTNHMVGRVEHLGPEAANEYVNKAVMREAVVMQMTWVGAPTVYYGDEAGVCGFTDPDNRRTYPWGHEDMELLNFYKVMIAVHKKYKMLRSGSLKFLWNDYQGLCYARFSHTEQMIIVLNNRDVGRDVMIEVWPAGISRLEETVFTRLVQSSQEGYTDHQKQILCQAGSLNLYLPPCSVTVLHHKDQM
;
A
#
# COMPACT_ATOMS: atom_id res chain seq x y z
N LEU A 1 1.66 5.16 -17.62
CA LEU A 1 1.08 3.80 -17.80
C LEU A 1 0.34 3.65 -19.12
N SER A 2 -0.28 4.72 -19.65
CA SER A 2 -1.07 4.68 -20.89
C SER A 2 -0.29 4.28 -22.14
N ASN A 3 1.03 4.40 -22.13
CA ASN A 3 1.90 4.11 -23.26
C ASN A 3 2.57 2.71 -23.18
N MET A 4 2.26 1.93 -22.17
CA MET A 4 2.79 0.58 -22.00
C MET A 4 1.71 -0.46 -22.31
N LEU A 5 2.11 -1.53 -22.96
CA LEU A 5 1.22 -2.68 -23.21
C LEU A 5 0.84 -3.35 -21.88
N THR A 6 -0.42 -3.73 -21.74
CA THR A 6 -0.94 -4.35 -20.50
C THR A 6 -0.11 -5.57 -20.05
N PRO A 7 0.31 -6.50 -20.92
CA PRO A 7 1.16 -7.61 -20.50
C PRO A 7 2.50 -7.16 -19.89
N SER A 8 3.11 -6.10 -20.43
CA SER A 8 4.36 -5.55 -19.91
C SER A 8 4.17 -4.93 -18.54
N LEU A 9 3.03 -4.24 -18.30
CA LEU A 9 2.69 -3.71 -17.00
C LEU A 9 2.45 -4.81 -15.96
N GLN A 10 1.83 -5.91 -16.37
CA GLN A 10 1.51 -7.03 -15.47
C GLN A 10 2.75 -7.79 -14.97
N VAL A 11 3.88 -7.70 -15.68
CA VAL A 11 5.15 -8.32 -15.27
C VAL A 11 6.19 -7.33 -14.77
N ALA A 12 5.87 -6.04 -14.76
CA ALA A 12 6.76 -5.02 -14.20
C ALA A 12 6.96 -5.24 -12.70
N MET A 13 8.19 -5.13 -12.23
CA MET A 13 8.52 -5.29 -10.82
C MET A 13 7.99 -4.10 -10.02
N ASN A 14 7.21 -4.39 -8.97
CA ASN A 14 6.80 -3.42 -7.95
C ASN A 14 7.71 -3.59 -6.75
N GLU A 15 8.78 -2.81 -6.66
CA GLU A 15 9.73 -2.86 -5.55
C GLU A 15 9.75 -1.55 -4.77
N LEU A 16 10.01 -1.62 -3.46
CA LEU A 16 10.21 -0.47 -2.59
C LEU A 16 11.70 -0.18 -2.40
N SER A 17 12.49 -1.23 -2.28
CA SER A 17 13.94 -1.16 -2.14
C SER A 17 14.63 -2.11 -3.10
N ASN A 18 15.89 -1.83 -3.41
CA ASN A 18 16.78 -2.70 -4.15
C ASN A 18 18.23 -2.50 -3.68
N HIS A 19 19.16 -3.17 -4.34
CA HIS A 19 20.58 -3.16 -3.97
C HIS A 19 21.35 -1.86 -4.34
N ASP A 20 20.73 -0.93 -5.08
CA ASP A 20 21.35 0.33 -5.51
C ASP A 20 20.90 1.53 -4.69
N HIS A 21 19.69 1.47 -4.15
CA HIS A 21 19.07 2.60 -3.45
C HIS A 21 19.01 2.37 -1.94
N SER A 22 18.90 3.46 -1.18
CA SER A 22 18.60 3.39 0.25
C SER A 22 17.29 2.63 0.50
N ARG A 23 17.22 1.93 1.62
CA ARG A 23 16.00 1.22 2.04
C ARG A 23 14.82 2.16 2.10
N PHE A 24 13.63 1.70 1.66
CA PHE A 24 12.45 2.55 1.68
C PHE A 24 12.11 3.03 3.08
N LEU A 25 12.23 2.17 4.09
CA LEU A 25 11.98 2.54 5.48
C LEU A 25 12.91 3.69 5.92
N THR A 26 14.21 3.65 5.58
CA THR A 26 15.13 4.77 5.82
C THR A 26 14.68 6.05 5.12
N ARG A 27 14.21 5.97 3.87
CA ARG A 27 13.74 7.16 3.13
C ARG A 27 12.55 7.86 3.79
N THR A 28 11.79 7.16 4.63
CA THR A 28 10.65 7.75 5.34
C THR A 28 11.07 8.74 6.43
N ASN A 29 12.35 8.77 6.83
CA ASN A 29 12.89 9.74 7.78
C ASN A 29 13.32 11.07 7.15
N HIS A 30 13.24 11.16 5.81
CA HIS A 30 13.63 12.34 5.02
C HIS A 30 15.10 12.79 5.19
N MET A 31 15.96 11.96 5.80
CA MET A 31 17.37 12.24 5.91
C MET A 31 18.08 11.92 4.59
N VAL A 32 18.83 12.89 4.08
CA VAL A 32 19.63 12.74 2.87
C VAL A 32 21.11 12.65 3.27
N GLY A 33 21.76 11.55 2.93
CA GLY A 33 23.18 11.37 3.24
C GLY A 33 23.67 9.95 2.95
N ARG A 34 24.89 9.72 3.37
CA ARG A 34 25.55 8.42 3.26
C ARG A 34 26.09 8.00 4.62
N VAL A 35 26.28 6.69 4.78
CA VAL A 35 26.79 6.11 6.02
C VAL A 35 28.15 6.68 6.45
N GLU A 36 29.01 7.03 5.49
CA GLU A 36 30.33 7.59 5.75
C GLU A 36 30.29 8.95 6.49
N HIS A 37 29.21 9.70 6.30
CA HIS A 37 29.05 11.04 6.89
C HIS A 37 28.13 11.06 8.12
N LEU A 38 27.11 10.22 8.13
CA LEU A 38 26.07 10.23 9.15
C LEU A 38 26.18 9.08 10.16
N GLY A 39 26.96 8.06 9.84
CA GLY A 39 27.03 6.83 10.60
C GLY A 39 25.83 5.89 10.32
N PRO A 40 25.95 4.60 10.67
CA PRO A 40 24.94 3.60 10.33
C PRO A 40 23.64 3.77 11.11
N GLU A 41 23.68 4.35 12.31
CA GLU A 41 22.48 4.50 13.18
C GLU A 41 21.50 5.53 12.63
N ALA A 42 21.99 6.58 11.97
CA ALA A 42 21.14 7.61 11.39
C ALA A 42 20.13 7.07 10.36
N ALA A 43 20.43 5.94 9.72
CA ALA A 43 19.50 5.28 8.80
C ALA A 43 18.24 4.70 9.51
N ASN A 44 18.35 4.45 10.82
CA ASN A 44 17.27 3.86 11.63
C ASN A 44 16.45 4.93 12.37
N GLU A 45 16.97 6.15 12.48
CA GLU A 45 16.34 7.20 13.27
C GLU A 45 15.14 7.81 12.54
N TYR A 46 14.11 8.15 13.28
CA TYR A 46 12.90 8.88 12.81
C TYR A 46 12.16 8.22 11.63
N VAL A 47 12.34 6.92 11.43
CA VAL A 47 11.62 6.20 10.37
C VAL A 47 10.11 6.15 10.64
N ASN A 48 9.31 6.26 9.57
CA ASN A 48 7.86 6.26 9.65
C ASN A 48 7.29 4.94 9.12
N LYS A 49 6.93 4.03 10.04
CA LYS A 49 6.33 2.74 9.69
C LYS A 49 4.93 2.87 9.07
N ALA A 50 4.20 3.93 9.35
CA ALA A 50 2.89 4.15 8.72
C ALA A 50 3.05 4.39 7.22
N VAL A 51 3.99 5.24 6.82
CA VAL A 51 4.34 5.47 5.41
C VAL A 51 4.89 4.19 4.76
N MET A 52 5.68 3.39 5.49
CA MET A 52 6.12 2.08 5.00
C MET A 52 4.93 1.17 4.71
N ARG A 53 3.95 1.09 5.61
CA ARG A 53 2.74 0.27 5.40
C ARG A 53 1.88 0.77 4.24
N GLU A 54 1.75 2.09 4.04
CA GLU A 54 1.11 2.65 2.83
C GLU A 54 1.78 2.13 1.55
N ALA A 55 3.12 2.21 1.51
CA ALA A 55 3.90 1.75 0.37
C ALA A 55 3.78 0.25 0.13
N VAL A 56 3.75 -0.58 1.19
CA VAL A 56 3.53 -2.03 1.11
C VAL A 56 2.15 -2.35 0.53
N VAL A 57 1.09 -1.61 0.94
CA VAL A 57 -0.23 -1.77 0.33
C VAL A 57 -0.18 -1.46 -1.16
N MET A 58 0.46 -0.35 -1.55
CA MET A 58 0.62 -0.03 -2.97
C MET A 58 1.41 -1.12 -3.69
N GLN A 59 2.53 -1.58 -3.15
CA GLN A 59 3.35 -2.65 -3.74
C GLN A 59 2.52 -3.91 -4.03
N MET A 60 1.67 -4.32 -3.09
CA MET A 60 0.89 -5.55 -3.16
C MET A 60 -0.43 -5.41 -3.96
N THR A 61 -0.91 -4.19 -4.19
CA THR A 61 -2.19 -3.97 -4.88
C THR A 61 -2.07 -3.27 -6.23
N TRP A 62 -0.92 -2.67 -6.54
CA TRP A 62 -0.67 -2.07 -7.85
C TRP A 62 -0.60 -3.12 -8.96
N VAL A 63 -0.71 -2.67 -10.22
CA VAL A 63 -0.49 -3.56 -11.37
C VAL A 63 1.00 -3.88 -11.50
N GLY A 64 1.33 -5.17 -11.66
CA GLY A 64 2.71 -5.64 -11.74
C GLY A 64 2.97 -6.84 -10.83
N ALA A 65 4.24 -7.19 -10.69
CA ALA A 65 4.73 -8.28 -9.86
C ALA A 65 5.34 -7.73 -8.56
N PRO A 66 4.67 -7.87 -7.40
CA PRO A 66 5.23 -7.47 -6.13
C PRO A 66 6.57 -8.16 -5.87
N THR A 67 7.61 -7.37 -5.64
CA THR A 67 8.96 -7.86 -5.42
C THR A 67 9.48 -7.30 -4.10
N VAL A 68 9.73 -8.17 -3.14
CA VAL A 68 10.25 -7.81 -1.82
C VAL A 68 11.76 -7.92 -1.83
N TYR A 69 12.47 -6.81 -1.59
CA TYR A 69 13.90 -6.85 -1.32
C TYR A 69 14.09 -7.34 0.12
N TYR A 70 14.92 -8.39 0.30
CA TYR A 70 15.08 -9.04 1.60
C TYR A 70 15.31 -8.03 2.74
N GLY A 71 14.67 -8.26 3.86
CA GLY A 71 14.80 -7.41 5.04
C GLY A 71 13.85 -6.21 5.09
N ASP A 72 13.23 -5.77 3.98
CA ASP A 72 12.19 -4.74 4.03
C ASP A 72 11.03 -5.18 4.94
N GLU A 73 10.66 -6.47 4.85
CA GLU A 73 9.65 -7.08 5.70
C GLU A 73 10.05 -7.20 7.17
N ALA A 74 11.36 -7.18 7.43
CA ALA A 74 11.92 -7.28 8.78
C ALA A 74 12.33 -5.92 9.37
N GLY A 75 12.04 -4.82 8.67
CA GLY A 75 12.35 -3.47 9.13
C GLY A 75 13.80 -3.06 8.95
N VAL A 76 14.55 -3.71 8.05
CA VAL A 76 15.95 -3.34 7.78
C VAL A 76 16.03 -1.97 7.16
N CYS A 77 16.80 -1.11 7.81
CA CYS A 77 17.18 0.22 7.33
C CYS A 77 18.57 0.18 6.68
N GLY A 78 18.91 1.24 5.93
CA GLY A 78 20.23 1.42 5.32
C GLY A 78 20.21 2.55 4.30
N PHE A 79 21.29 3.32 4.26
CA PHE A 79 21.54 4.30 3.21
C PHE A 79 21.84 3.58 1.88
N THR A 80 22.32 4.29 0.87
CA THR A 80 22.69 3.69 -0.42
C THR A 80 23.81 2.65 -0.28
N ASP A 81 24.07 1.88 -1.34
CA ASP A 81 25.13 0.89 -1.39
C ASP A 81 26.45 1.42 -0.79
N PRO A 82 27.13 0.64 0.11
CA PRO A 82 26.84 -0.74 0.50
C PRO A 82 25.90 -0.89 1.71
N ASP A 83 25.49 0.18 2.38
CA ASP A 83 24.77 0.15 3.65
C ASP A 83 23.34 -0.45 3.54
N ASN A 84 22.70 -0.37 2.38
CA ASN A 84 21.41 -1.01 2.13
C ASN A 84 21.48 -2.57 2.11
N ARG A 85 22.68 -3.15 2.09
CA ARG A 85 22.92 -4.60 2.06
C ARG A 85 23.25 -5.18 3.45
N ARG A 86 22.72 -4.56 4.51
CA ARG A 86 22.87 -5.08 5.88
C ARG A 86 22.34 -6.50 5.97
N THR A 87 22.89 -7.28 6.90
CA THR A 87 22.46 -8.66 7.17
C THR A 87 21.00 -8.70 7.62
N TYR A 88 20.33 -9.81 7.32
CA TYR A 88 18.96 -10.04 7.82
C TYR A 88 18.99 -10.20 9.35
N PRO A 89 18.10 -9.55 10.09
CA PRO A 89 18.13 -9.51 11.56
C PRO A 89 17.46 -10.74 12.18
N TRP A 90 18.03 -11.93 11.95
CA TRP A 90 17.47 -13.19 12.45
C TRP A 90 17.22 -13.17 13.96
N GLY A 91 15.96 -13.40 14.37
CA GLY A 91 15.51 -13.37 15.75
C GLY A 91 15.29 -11.96 16.33
N HIS A 92 15.49 -10.91 15.52
CA HIS A 92 15.31 -9.50 15.88
C HIS A 92 14.49 -8.74 14.81
N GLU A 93 13.67 -9.48 14.06
CA GLU A 93 12.81 -8.91 13.04
C GLU A 93 11.79 -7.93 13.64
N ASP A 94 11.47 -6.88 12.92
CA ASP A 94 10.29 -6.06 13.22
C ASP A 94 9.02 -6.87 12.98
N MET A 95 8.50 -7.49 14.03
CA MET A 95 7.37 -8.40 13.94
C MET A 95 6.07 -7.72 13.50
N GLU A 96 5.92 -6.42 13.72
CA GLU A 96 4.77 -5.65 13.23
C GLU A 96 4.80 -5.58 11.69
N LEU A 97 5.92 -5.14 11.12
CA LEU A 97 6.10 -5.07 9.67
C LEU A 97 6.05 -6.46 9.03
N LEU A 98 6.71 -7.44 9.63
CA LEU A 98 6.72 -8.82 9.12
C LEU A 98 5.29 -9.40 9.03
N ASN A 99 4.48 -9.21 10.06
CA ASN A 99 3.10 -9.67 10.06
C ASN A 99 2.24 -8.88 9.07
N PHE A 100 2.47 -7.57 8.95
CA PHE A 100 1.77 -6.75 7.96
C PHE A 100 2.07 -7.21 6.53
N TYR A 101 3.33 -7.49 6.19
CA TYR A 101 3.70 -8.08 4.90
C TYR A 101 2.99 -9.43 4.65
N LYS A 102 2.94 -10.31 5.66
CA LYS A 102 2.19 -11.57 5.54
C LYS A 102 0.71 -11.35 5.22
N VAL A 103 0.06 -10.41 5.90
CA VAL A 103 -1.34 -10.03 5.64
C VAL A 103 -1.50 -9.55 4.20
N MET A 104 -0.66 -8.63 3.73
CA MET A 104 -0.78 -8.06 2.40
C MET A 104 -0.42 -9.05 1.28
N ILE A 105 0.54 -9.95 1.51
CA ILE A 105 0.83 -11.07 0.59
C ILE A 105 -0.36 -12.02 0.51
N ALA A 106 -1.03 -12.32 1.63
CA ALA A 106 -2.23 -13.14 1.64
C ALA A 106 -3.38 -12.49 0.86
N VAL A 107 -3.59 -11.17 1.00
CA VAL A 107 -4.54 -10.38 0.20
C VAL A 107 -4.19 -10.49 -1.29
N HIS A 108 -2.93 -10.23 -1.68
CA HIS A 108 -2.50 -10.33 -3.09
C HIS A 108 -2.77 -11.72 -3.68
N LYS A 109 -2.44 -12.78 -2.94
CA LYS A 109 -2.65 -14.18 -3.39
C LYS A 109 -4.13 -14.56 -3.48
N LYS A 110 -4.95 -14.10 -2.54
CA LYS A 110 -6.39 -14.42 -2.47
C LYS A 110 -7.18 -13.82 -3.63
N TYR A 111 -6.93 -12.55 -3.97
CA TYR A 111 -7.75 -11.79 -4.92
C TYR A 111 -7.13 -11.78 -6.32
N LYS A 112 -7.68 -12.62 -7.23
CA LYS A 112 -7.17 -12.78 -8.60
C LYS A 112 -7.11 -11.46 -9.37
N MET A 113 -8.03 -10.53 -9.12
CA MET A 113 -8.05 -9.23 -9.80
C MET A 113 -6.81 -8.39 -9.54
N LEU A 114 -6.07 -8.60 -8.44
CA LEU A 114 -4.80 -7.92 -8.20
C LEU A 114 -3.69 -8.36 -9.17
N ARG A 115 -3.82 -9.55 -9.75
CA ARG A 115 -2.86 -10.09 -10.74
C ARG A 115 -3.26 -9.81 -12.19
N SER A 116 -4.56 -9.78 -12.50
CA SER A 116 -5.04 -9.68 -13.88
C SER A 116 -6.16 -8.67 -14.10
N GLY A 117 -6.65 -8.00 -13.06
CA GLY A 117 -7.72 -7.02 -13.16
C GLY A 117 -7.24 -5.66 -13.68
N SER A 118 -8.20 -4.85 -14.06
CA SER A 118 -7.99 -3.48 -14.49
C SER A 118 -7.58 -2.55 -13.36
N LEU A 119 -6.96 -1.43 -13.69
CA LEU A 119 -6.62 -0.33 -12.78
C LEU A 119 -7.38 0.93 -13.22
N LYS A 120 -7.96 1.64 -12.26
CA LYS A 120 -8.58 2.95 -12.48
C LYS A 120 -8.24 3.88 -11.33
N PHE A 121 -7.73 5.07 -11.65
CA PHE A 121 -7.66 6.16 -10.67
C PHE A 121 -9.05 6.72 -10.45
N LEU A 122 -9.43 6.90 -9.19
CA LEU A 122 -10.73 7.42 -8.77
C LEU A 122 -10.62 8.84 -8.22
N TRP A 123 -9.58 9.10 -7.45
CA TRP A 123 -9.33 10.40 -6.85
C TRP A 123 -7.85 10.57 -6.50
N ASN A 124 -7.35 11.78 -6.63
CA ASN A 124 -6.01 12.15 -6.16
C ASN A 124 -5.94 13.64 -5.82
N ASP A 125 -5.11 13.95 -4.84
CA ASP A 125 -4.63 15.29 -4.55
C ASP A 125 -3.13 15.27 -4.20
N TYR A 126 -2.58 16.36 -3.65
CA TYR A 126 -1.15 16.46 -3.36
C TYR A 126 -0.60 15.35 -2.44
N GLN A 127 -1.41 14.89 -1.46
CA GLN A 127 -1.00 13.88 -0.47
C GLN A 127 -2.07 12.80 -0.26
N GLY A 128 -2.92 12.58 -1.24
CA GLY A 128 -3.94 11.56 -1.19
C GLY A 128 -4.13 10.89 -2.53
N LEU A 129 -4.47 9.61 -2.48
CA LEU A 129 -4.64 8.80 -3.67
C LEU A 129 -5.75 7.77 -3.44
N CYS A 130 -6.64 7.63 -4.42
CA CYS A 130 -7.56 6.52 -4.49
C CYS A 130 -7.52 5.87 -5.86
N TYR A 131 -7.41 4.56 -5.88
CA TYR A 131 -7.52 3.78 -7.10
C TYR A 131 -8.30 2.49 -6.87
N ALA A 132 -8.87 1.98 -7.93
CA ALA A 132 -9.54 0.69 -7.97
C ALA A 132 -8.71 -0.35 -8.73
N ARG A 133 -8.71 -1.58 -8.24
CA ARG A 133 -8.43 -2.79 -9.01
C ARG A 133 -9.74 -3.52 -9.18
N PHE A 134 -10.09 -3.93 -10.38
CA PHE A 134 -11.41 -4.50 -10.61
C PHE A 134 -11.45 -5.51 -11.77
N SER A 135 -12.42 -6.38 -11.70
CA SER A 135 -12.88 -7.29 -12.76
C SER A 135 -14.36 -7.00 -13.04
N HIS A 136 -15.01 -7.86 -13.81
CA HIS A 136 -16.45 -7.74 -14.08
C HIS A 136 -17.33 -7.96 -12.84
N THR A 137 -16.85 -8.71 -11.84
CA THR A 137 -17.65 -9.15 -10.69
C THR A 137 -17.03 -8.79 -9.35
N GLU A 138 -15.90 -8.11 -9.35
CA GLU A 138 -15.13 -7.91 -8.12
C GLU A 138 -14.39 -6.58 -8.18
N GLN A 139 -14.46 -5.78 -7.13
CA GLN A 139 -13.81 -4.48 -7.00
C GLN A 139 -13.02 -4.40 -5.70
N MET A 140 -11.83 -3.84 -5.79
CA MET A 140 -11.01 -3.45 -4.63
C MET A 140 -10.66 -1.99 -4.74
N ILE A 141 -11.00 -1.23 -3.71
CA ILE A 141 -10.75 0.21 -3.61
C ILE A 141 -9.63 0.41 -2.60
N ILE A 142 -8.58 1.09 -3.01
CA ILE A 142 -7.43 1.43 -2.18
C ILE A 142 -7.40 2.94 -2.02
N VAL A 143 -7.43 3.40 -0.77
CA VAL A 143 -7.46 4.83 -0.42
C VAL A 143 -6.31 5.15 0.52
N LEU A 144 -5.50 6.13 0.16
CA LEU A 144 -4.34 6.59 0.94
C LEU A 144 -4.51 8.05 1.36
N ASN A 145 -4.03 8.35 2.54
CA ASN A 145 -3.90 9.70 3.09
C ASN A 145 -2.50 9.87 3.68
N ASN A 146 -1.55 10.33 2.89
CA ASN A 146 -0.16 10.58 3.32
C ASN A 146 0.01 11.99 3.93
N ARG A 147 -1.00 12.45 4.68
CA ARG A 147 -0.96 13.69 5.48
C ARG A 147 -0.79 13.37 6.95
N ASP A 148 -0.21 14.32 7.68
CA ASP A 148 -0.08 14.24 9.14
C ASP A 148 -1.41 14.53 9.88
N VAL A 149 -2.47 14.83 9.13
CA VAL A 149 -3.81 15.13 9.65
C VAL A 149 -4.85 14.20 9.03
N GLY A 150 -5.81 13.80 9.85
CA GLY A 150 -6.97 13.05 9.37
C GLY A 150 -7.93 13.94 8.59
N ARG A 151 -8.73 13.30 7.72
CA ARG A 151 -9.73 14.02 6.91
C ARG A 151 -10.89 13.14 6.50
N ASP A 152 -12.04 13.78 6.30
CA ASP A 152 -13.18 13.18 5.64
C ASP A 152 -13.04 13.34 4.12
N VAL A 153 -13.38 12.28 3.39
CA VAL A 153 -13.38 12.27 1.93
C VAL A 153 -14.64 11.58 1.40
N MET A 154 -15.16 12.10 0.31
CA MET A 154 -16.19 11.44 -0.49
C MET A 154 -15.54 10.98 -1.80
N ILE A 155 -15.60 9.70 -2.09
CA ILE A 155 -14.96 9.09 -3.25
C ILE A 155 -16.02 8.44 -4.13
N GLU A 156 -16.11 8.90 -5.38
CA GLU A 156 -16.92 8.27 -6.41
C GLU A 156 -16.27 6.96 -6.87
N VAL A 157 -16.93 5.83 -6.60
CA VAL A 157 -16.44 4.47 -6.96
C VAL A 157 -17.20 3.86 -8.12
N TRP A 158 -18.28 4.49 -8.57
CA TRP A 158 -19.04 4.05 -9.75
C TRP A 158 -18.18 3.88 -11.02
N PRO A 159 -17.06 4.66 -11.24
CA PRO A 159 -16.23 4.43 -12.42
C PRO A 159 -15.49 3.08 -12.43
N ALA A 160 -15.50 2.37 -11.30
CA ALA A 160 -14.97 1.00 -11.15
C ALA A 160 -16.06 -0.08 -11.31
N GLY A 161 -17.25 0.30 -11.81
CA GLY A 161 -18.36 -0.64 -12.06
C GLY A 161 -19.37 -0.77 -10.92
N ILE A 162 -19.32 0.10 -9.90
CA ILE A 162 -20.29 0.10 -8.79
C ILE A 162 -21.59 0.81 -9.20
N SER A 163 -22.73 0.22 -8.84
CA SER A 163 -24.06 0.80 -9.13
C SER A 163 -24.23 2.17 -8.45
N ARG A 164 -24.87 3.09 -9.17
CA ARG A 164 -25.32 4.38 -8.62
C ARG A 164 -26.78 4.33 -8.13
N LEU A 165 -27.48 3.28 -8.48
CA LEU A 165 -28.92 3.14 -8.20
C LEU A 165 -29.20 2.28 -6.96
N GLU A 166 -28.25 1.44 -6.59
CA GLU A 166 -28.37 0.48 -5.50
C GLU A 166 -27.28 0.74 -4.44
N GLU A 167 -27.61 0.40 -3.21
CA GLU A 167 -26.64 0.38 -2.14
C GLU A 167 -25.68 -0.81 -2.33
N THR A 168 -24.39 -0.55 -2.13
CA THR A 168 -23.36 -1.58 -2.24
C THR A 168 -22.59 -1.65 -0.93
N VAL A 169 -22.32 -2.86 -0.44
CA VAL A 169 -21.54 -3.06 0.78
C VAL A 169 -20.12 -3.48 0.42
N PHE A 170 -19.16 -2.71 0.90
CA PHE A 170 -17.75 -3.06 0.86
C PHE A 170 -17.31 -3.68 2.19
N THR A 171 -16.43 -4.65 2.11
CA THR A 171 -15.73 -5.18 3.28
C THR A 171 -14.35 -4.52 3.37
N ARG A 172 -14.07 -3.79 4.45
CA ARG A 172 -12.73 -3.33 4.76
C ARG A 172 -11.88 -4.54 5.13
N LEU A 173 -10.84 -4.81 4.35
CA LEU A 173 -9.91 -5.92 4.57
C LEU A 173 -8.75 -5.53 5.46
N VAL A 174 -8.22 -4.32 5.24
CA VAL A 174 -7.06 -3.80 5.96
C VAL A 174 -7.24 -2.30 6.15
N GLN A 175 -6.84 -1.80 7.30
CA GLN A 175 -6.61 -0.38 7.55
C GLN A 175 -5.32 -0.20 8.33
N SER A 176 -4.47 0.72 7.89
CA SER A 176 -3.24 1.12 8.58
C SER A 176 -3.25 2.62 8.83
N SER A 177 -2.63 3.05 9.93
CA SER A 177 -2.46 4.45 10.31
C SER A 177 -1.19 4.61 11.16
N GLN A 178 -0.94 5.78 11.72
CA GLN A 178 0.18 6.01 12.65
C GLN A 178 0.12 5.08 13.89
N GLU A 179 -1.07 4.68 14.30
CA GLU A 179 -1.28 3.82 15.49
C GLU A 179 -1.00 2.32 15.25
N GLY A 180 -0.76 1.93 14.00
CA GLY A 180 -0.58 0.53 13.60
C GLY A 180 -1.53 0.11 12.49
N TYR A 181 -1.87 -1.17 12.44
CA TYR A 181 -2.81 -1.70 11.44
C TYR A 181 -3.82 -2.66 12.05
N THR A 182 -4.91 -2.88 11.32
CA THR A 182 -5.91 -3.90 11.61
C THR A 182 -6.37 -4.59 10.33
N ASP A 183 -6.53 -5.90 10.39
CA ASP A 183 -7.13 -6.76 9.36
C ASP A 183 -8.53 -7.27 9.80
N HIS A 184 -9.06 -6.75 10.91
CA HIS A 184 -10.44 -7.02 11.30
C HIS A 184 -11.41 -6.44 10.29
N GLN A 185 -12.21 -7.33 9.72
CA GLN A 185 -13.17 -6.96 8.69
C GLN A 185 -14.28 -6.06 9.26
N LYS A 186 -14.63 -5.02 8.50
CA LYS A 186 -15.72 -4.10 8.78
C LYS A 186 -16.51 -3.82 7.52
N GLN A 187 -17.84 -3.81 7.62
CA GLN A 187 -18.70 -3.43 6.50
C GLN A 187 -18.76 -1.90 6.38
N ILE A 188 -18.64 -1.43 5.14
CA ILE A 188 -18.72 -0.02 4.77
C ILE A 188 -19.79 0.12 3.69
N LEU A 189 -20.78 0.96 3.95
CA LEU A 189 -21.86 1.22 3.02
C LEU A 189 -21.41 2.22 1.94
N CYS A 190 -21.66 1.86 0.68
CA CYS A 190 -21.53 2.73 -0.47
C CYS A 190 -22.93 3.12 -0.95
N GLN A 191 -23.22 4.40 -1.03
CA GLN A 191 -24.51 4.94 -1.45
C GLN A 191 -24.37 5.75 -2.72
N ALA A 192 -25.27 5.56 -3.66
CA ALA A 192 -25.27 6.24 -4.96
C ALA A 192 -23.90 6.18 -5.68
N GLY A 193 -23.19 5.06 -5.53
CA GLY A 193 -21.84 4.87 -6.12
C GLY A 193 -20.74 5.69 -5.48
N SER A 194 -20.94 6.17 -4.23
CA SER A 194 -19.96 6.99 -3.49
C SER A 194 -19.70 6.40 -2.10
N LEU A 195 -18.44 6.46 -1.67
CA LEU A 195 -17.97 6.10 -0.35
C LEU A 195 -17.65 7.37 0.46
N ASN A 196 -18.22 7.49 1.66
CA ASN A 196 -17.84 8.51 2.64
C ASN A 196 -16.93 7.88 3.68
N LEU A 197 -15.70 8.35 3.76
CA LEU A 197 -14.65 7.76 4.60
C LEU A 197 -13.95 8.82 5.42
N TYR A 198 -13.72 8.52 6.70
CA TYR A 198 -12.69 9.21 7.48
C TYR A 198 -11.36 8.49 7.29
N LEU A 199 -10.36 9.21 6.84
CA LEU A 199 -8.98 8.74 6.66
C LEU A 199 -8.12 9.30 7.79
N PRO A 200 -7.58 8.46 8.69
CA PRO A 200 -6.63 8.89 9.71
C PRO A 200 -5.35 9.50 9.11
N PRO A 201 -4.50 10.16 9.92
CA PRO A 201 -3.17 10.58 9.49
C PRO A 201 -2.32 9.39 9.02
N CYS A 202 -1.51 9.59 7.98
CA CYS A 202 -0.60 8.57 7.41
C CYS A 202 -1.28 7.21 7.32
N SER A 203 -2.36 7.13 6.54
CA SER A 203 -3.22 5.94 6.53
C SER A 203 -3.51 5.40 5.14
N VAL A 204 -3.75 4.10 5.11
CA VAL A 204 -4.27 3.41 3.93
C VAL A 204 -5.39 2.47 4.31
N THR A 205 -6.43 2.43 3.49
CA THR A 205 -7.60 1.55 3.65
C THR A 205 -7.78 0.73 2.39
N VAL A 206 -7.98 -0.59 2.54
CA VAL A 206 -8.28 -1.54 1.47
C VAL A 206 -9.70 -2.05 1.64
N LEU A 207 -10.55 -1.75 0.68
CA LEU A 207 -11.96 -2.12 0.64
C LEU A 207 -12.20 -3.10 -0.49
N HIS A 208 -13.01 -4.10 -0.27
CA HIS A 208 -13.34 -5.13 -1.25
C HIS A 208 -14.85 -5.31 -1.36
N HIS A 209 -15.33 -5.39 -2.60
CA HIS A 209 -16.69 -5.78 -2.94
C HIS A 209 -16.66 -6.91 -3.97
N LYS A 210 -17.63 -7.80 -3.86
CA LYS A 210 -17.90 -8.85 -4.85
C LYS A 210 -19.40 -8.95 -5.06
N ASP A 211 -19.81 -8.90 -6.32
CA ASP A 211 -21.21 -9.09 -6.69
C ASP A 211 -21.66 -10.49 -6.25
N GLN A 212 -22.82 -10.55 -5.61
CA GLN A 212 -23.49 -11.82 -5.34
C GLN A 212 -24.12 -12.28 -6.65
N MET A 213 -23.64 -13.39 -7.18
CA MET A 213 -24.28 -14.07 -8.32
C MET A 213 -25.54 -14.80 -7.86
#